data_ffa6edc2a5722ffd471775db77c21057
#
_entry.id   ffa6edc2a5722ffd471775db77c21057
#
_cell.length_a   1.000
_cell.length_b   1.000
_cell.length_c   1.000
_cell.angle_alpha   90.00
_cell.angle_beta   90.00
_cell.angle_gamma   90.00
#
_symmetry.space_group_name_H-M   'P 1'
#
loop_
_entity.id
_entity.type
_entity.pdbx_description
1 polymer ?
#
loop_
_entity_poly.entity_id
_entity_poly.type
_entity_poly.pdbx_seq_one_letter_code
_entity_poly.pdbx_strand_id
1 'polypeptide(L)'
;MGGIFKAYDIRGIYPKELNEKTAEDIGRAFVKFVGAKKVVVGRDMRPHSKPLFDALAKGITESGADVIDLGMCSTPMSYHANGKLHADGSIMITASHNPAEYNGFKLCRKQAIPISGATGIADIEKIAASGDFVSSEKKGSISKYDIAPEYRNFLRAHAKMDKKLKIVVDYANSMGSFESAGIEDLFEIIPLYKELDGTFPNHEANPLELETLDVIREKVKESGADFGAAFDGDADRCGFIDNEGNIIPMDLFTALIAQDILSDGPATILYDLRSSWAVKECIEQNGGKAIMSRVGHAFIKAQMRENDAVFAGELSGHYYFKENFTTESQGLALIKLANLICKTHKKVSQLVAPLRKYFASGEINSKVQNVKSVLEKIKTKYADGRMFELDGISVEYSNWWFNVRASNTEPLMRLIVEAKDKATMEAKRDELLAIIRG
;
A
#
# COMPACT_ATOMS: atom_id res chain seq x y z
N MET A 1 -0.22 -26.28 -6.18
CA MET A 1 -0.42 -24.81 -6.16
C MET A 1 0.21 -24.14 -4.92
N GLY A 2 0.73 -24.90 -3.96
CA GLY A 2 1.36 -24.34 -2.77
C GLY A 2 2.55 -23.44 -3.10
N GLY A 3 2.65 -22.32 -2.40
CA GLY A 3 3.73 -21.33 -2.56
C GLY A 3 3.33 -20.00 -3.19
N ILE A 4 2.30 -19.93 -4.05
CA ILE A 4 1.80 -18.65 -4.62
C ILE A 4 0.74 -17.96 -3.75
N PHE A 5 0.01 -18.70 -2.92
CA PHE A 5 -1.00 -18.17 -2.00
C PHE A 5 -0.31 -17.62 -0.75
N LYS A 6 -0.19 -16.27 -0.67
CA LYS A 6 0.55 -15.58 0.39
C LYS A 6 -0.39 -15.05 1.48
N ALA A 7 0.18 -14.38 2.47
CA ALA A 7 -0.58 -13.83 3.60
C ALA A 7 -1.60 -12.75 3.20
N TYR A 8 -1.37 -12.01 2.11
CA TYR A 8 -2.18 -10.87 1.72
C TYR A 8 -2.75 -10.93 0.31
N ASP A 9 -2.14 -11.73 -0.59
CA ASP A 9 -2.50 -11.85 -2.00
C ASP A 9 -2.03 -13.20 -2.57
N ILE A 10 -2.24 -13.38 -3.87
CA ILE A 10 -1.68 -14.50 -4.64
C ILE A 10 -0.57 -13.94 -5.50
N ARG A 11 0.64 -14.52 -5.46
CA ARG A 11 1.80 -14.00 -6.17
C ARG A 11 2.79 -15.10 -6.54
N GLY A 12 3.26 -15.09 -7.79
CA GLY A 12 4.22 -16.07 -8.28
C GLY A 12 4.92 -15.65 -9.57
N ILE A 13 5.98 -16.36 -9.93
CA ILE A 13 6.74 -16.15 -11.17
C ILE A 13 5.97 -16.74 -12.35
N TYR A 14 5.72 -15.90 -13.37
CA TYR A 14 5.08 -16.34 -14.61
C TYR A 14 6.12 -16.87 -15.62
N PRO A 15 5.84 -17.97 -16.38
CA PRO A 15 4.68 -18.86 -16.23
C PRO A 15 4.92 -20.04 -15.30
N LYS A 16 6.05 -20.07 -14.60
CA LYS A 16 6.55 -21.24 -13.85
C LYS A 16 5.68 -21.61 -12.65
N GLU A 17 5.25 -20.61 -11.88
CA GLU A 17 4.47 -20.79 -10.65
C GLU A 17 3.02 -20.36 -10.84
N LEU A 18 2.80 -19.29 -11.62
CA LEU A 18 1.50 -18.72 -11.95
C LEU A 18 1.35 -18.68 -13.47
N ASN A 19 0.32 -19.35 -14.01
CA ASN A 19 0.03 -19.44 -15.43
C ASN A 19 -1.48 -19.36 -15.68
N GLU A 20 -1.88 -19.47 -16.96
CA GLU A 20 -3.29 -19.36 -17.41
C GLU A 20 -4.17 -20.42 -16.77
N LYS A 21 -3.69 -21.65 -16.63
CA LYS A 21 -4.48 -22.71 -15.97
C LYS A 21 -4.74 -22.39 -14.51
N THR A 22 -3.73 -21.92 -13.81
CA THR A 22 -3.85 -21.49 -12.41
C THR A 22 -4.79 -20.30 -12.29
N ALA A 23 -4.71 -19.33 -13.21
CA ALA A 23 -5.60 -18.16 -13.23
C ALA A 23 -7.07 -18.56 -13.46
N GLU A 24 -7.34 -19.49 -14.39
CA GLU A 24 -8.69 -20.02 -14.60
C GLU A 24 -9.25 -20.68 -13.34
N ASP A 25 -8.46 -21.53 -12.68
CA ASP A 25 -8.86 -22.23 -11.45
C ASP A 25 -9.10 -21.25 -10.29
N ILE A 26 -8.27 -20.19 -10.16
CA ILE A 26 -8.48 -19.11 -9.19
C ILE A 26 -9.78 -18.38 -9.48
N GLY A 27 -10.10 -18.07 -10.74
CA GLY A 27 -11.37 -17.44 -11.13
C GLY A 27 -12.59 -18.26 -10.71
N ARG A 28 -12.57 -19.56 -10.97
CA ARG A 28 -13.62 -20.51 -10.54
C ARG A 28 -13.74 -20.58 -9.02
N ALA A 29 -12.60 -20.70 -8.34
CA ALA A 29 -12.55 -20.78 -6.89
C ALA A 29 -13.06 -19.49 -6.22
N PHE A 30 -12.71 -18.33 -6.78
CA PHE A 30 -13.18 -17.04 -6.31
C PHE A 30 -14.71 -16.92 -6.38
N VAL A 31 -15.31 -17.27 -7.52
CA VAL A 31 -16.77 -17.25 -7.69
C VAL A 31 -17.45 -18.13 -6.64
N LYS A 32 -16.94 -19.35 -6.41
CA LYS A 32 -17.46 -20.24 -5.39
C LYS A 32 -17.34 -19.69 -3.99
N PHE A 33 -16.15 -19.19 -3.65
CA PHE A 33 -15.85 -18.70 -2.31
C PHE A 33 -16.66 -17.46 -1.92
N VAL A 34 -16.80 -16.51 -2.87
CA VAL A 34 -17.55 -15.26 -2.62
C VAL A 34 -19.06 -15.45 -2.84
N GLY A 35 -19.48 -16.45 -3.63
CA GLY A 35 -20.83 -16.57 -4.15
C GLY A 35 -21.15 -15.47 -5.16
N ALA A 36 -20.14 -15.04 -5.94
CA ALA A 36 -20.24 -13.88 -6.79
C ALA A 36 -21.13 -14.12 -8.01
N LYS A 37 -21.92 -13.10 -8.38
CA LYS A 37 -22.67 -13.00 -9.65
C LYS A 37 -22.05 -11.94 -10.57
N LYS A 38 -21.34 -10.96 -10.02
CA LYS A 38 -20.71 -9.86 -10.75
C LYS A 38 -19.33 -9.56 -10.14
N VAL A 39 -18.27 -9.68 -10.96
CA VAL A 39 -16.88 -9.51 -10.57
C VAL A 39 -16.23 -8.41 -11.40
N VAL A 40 -15.66 -7.41 -10.76
CA VAL A 40 -14.81 -6.41 -11.43
C VAL A 40 -13.41 -6.96 -11.55
N VAL A 41 -12.80 -6.84 -12.74
CA VAL A 41 -11.42 -7.27 -12.99
C VAL A 41 -10.63 -6.15 -13.65
N GLY A 42 -9.55 -5.73 -13.00
CA GLY A 42 -8.54 -4.81 -13.51
C GLY A 42 -7.19 -5.48 -13.69
N ARG A 43 -6.29 -4.84 -14.43
CA ARG A 43 -4.93 -5.34 -14.61
C ARG A 43 -3.90 -4.22 -14.73
N ASP A 44 -2.69 -4.51 -14.33
CA ASP A 44 -1.54 -3.64 -14.55
C ASP A 44 -0.95 -3.80 -15.97
N MET A 45 0.15 -3.09 -16.25
CA MET A 45 0.81 -3.04 -17.55
C MET A 45 1.75 -4.22 -17.83
N ARG A 46 1.92 -5.18 -16.95
CA ARG A 46 2.83 -6.33 -17.14
C ARG A 46 2.43 -7.14 -18.37
N PRO A 47 3.39 -7.60 -19.21
CA PRO A 47 3.08 -8.30 -20.48
C PRO A 47 2.16 -9.52 -20.31
N HIS A 48 2.28 -10.21 -19.17
CA HIS A 48 1.48 -11.41 -18.88
C HIS A 48 0.16 -11.12 -18.15
N SER A 49 -0.17 -9.86 -17.83
CA SER A 49 -1.44 -9.52 -17.19
C SER A 49 -2.64 -9.77 -18.09
N LYS A 50 -2.51 -9.55 -19.43
CA LYS A 50 -3.59 -9.82 -20.37
C LYS A 50 -3.88 -11.32 -20.56
N PRO A 51 -2.91 -12.23 -20.82
CA PRO A 51 -3.16 -13.67 -20.83
C PRO A 51 -3.78 -14.20 -19.53
N LEU A 52 -3.31 -13.74 -18.37
CA LEU A 52 -3.88 -14.11 -17.08
C LEU A 52 -5.33 -13.61 -16.93
N PHE A 53 -5.64 -12.39 -17.43
CA PHE A 53 -7.01 -11.88 -17.46
C PHE A 53 -7.93 -12.77 -18.27
N ASP A 54 -7.51 -13.18 -19.47
CA ASP A 54 -8.36 -14.00 -20.36
C ASP A 54 -8.72 -15.34 -19.72
N ALA A 55 -7.73 -15.97 -19.08
CA ALA A 55 -7.94 -17.24 -18.37
C ALA A 55 -8.80 -17.07 -17.11
N LEU A 56 -8.52 -16.04 -16.31
CA LEU A 56 -9.28 -15.71 -15.10
C LEU A 56 -10.75 -15.43 -15.44
N ALA A 57 -11.00 -14.59 -16.45
CA ALA A 57 -12.34 -14.22 -16.89
C ALA A 57 -13.11 -15.42 -17.45
N LYS A 58 -12.42 -16.33 -18.14
CA LYS A 58 -13.00 -17.62 -18.55
C LYS A 58 -13.46 -18.42 -17.34
N GLY A 59 -12.61 -18.58 -16.32
CA GLY A 59 -12.98 -19.32 -15.10
C GLY A 59 -14.18 -18.70 -14.37
N ILE A 60 -14.22 -17.37 -14.26
CA ILE A 60 -15.33 -16.64 -13.64
C ILE A 60 -16.63 -16.85 -14.43
N THR A 61 -16.60 -16.65 -15.76
CA THR A 61 -17.81 -16.74 -16.61
C THR A 61 -18.32 -18.16 -16.72
N GLU A 62 -17.46 -19.16 -16.81
CA GLU A 62 -17.86 -20.57 -16.78
C GLU A 62 -18.48 -21.03 -15.46
N SER A 63 -18.20 -20.30 -14.38
CA SER A 63 -18.86 -20.48 -13.07
C SER A 63 -20.18 -19.69 -12.95
N GLY A 64 -20.65 -19.02 -14.01
CA GLY A 64 -21.94 -18.35 -14.09
C GLY A 64 -21.94 -16.90 -13.58
N ALA A 65 -20.78 -16.30 -13.30
CA ALA A 65 -20.67 -14.90 -12.89
C ALA A 65 -20.27 -13.99 -14.05
N ASP A 66 -20.82 -12.78 -14.09
CA ASP A 66 -20.45 -11.75 -15.06
C ASP A 66 -19.13 -11.07 -14.67
N VAL A 67 -18.32 -10.72 -15.67
CA VAL A 67 -17.09 -9.97 -15.54
C VAL A 67 -17.27 -8.54 -16.06
N ILE A 68 -16.89 -7.55 -15.25
CA ILE A 68 -16.70 -6.18 -15.68
C ILE A 68 -15.21 -5.96 -15.87
N ASP A 69 -14.76 -5.92 -17.13
CA ASP A 69 -13.37 -5.67 -17.53
C ASP A 69 -13.07 -4.15 -17.47
N LEU A 70 -12.24 -3.72 -16.52
CA LEU A 70 -11.77 -2.34 -16.42
C LEU A 70 -10.62 -2.03 -17.39
N GLY A 71 -10.06 -3.05 -18.03
CA GLY A 71 -8.82 -2.86 -18.78
C GLY A 71 -7.62 -2.65 -17.87
N MET A 72 -6.66 -1.86 -18.33
CA MET A 72 -5.55 -1.38 -17.49
C MET A 72 -6.06 -0.30 -16.56
N CYS A 73 -5.75 -0.42 -15.27
CA CYS A 73 -6.06 0.56 -14.23
C CYS A 73 -5.10 0.43 -13.05
N SER A 74 -5.02 1.46 -12.21
CA SER A 74 -4.33 1.34 -10.92
C SER A 74 -5.13 0.45 -9.94
N THR A 75 -4.44 -0.09 -8.94
CA THR A 75 -5.09 -0.83 -7.86
C THR A 75 -6.14 0.02 -7.12
N PRO A 76 -5.89 1.30 -6.76
CA PRO A 76 -6.92 2.18 -6.20
C PRO A 76 -8.16 2.36 -7.09
N MET A 77 -8.00 2.49 -8.41
CA MET A 77 -9.12 2.55 -9.36
C MET A 77 -9.96 1.27 -9.35
N SER A 78 -9.31 0.10 -9.26
CA SER A 78 -9.99 -1.20 -9.15
C SER A 78 -10.85 -1.31 -7.87
N TYR A 79 -10.33 -0.82 -6.75
CA TYR A 79 -11.08 -0.75 -5.49
C TYR A 79 -12.26 0.23 -5.57
N HIS A 80 -12.03 1.39 -6.16
CA HIS A 80 -13.09 2.38 -6.39
C HIS A 80 -14.22 1.78 -7.24
N ALA A 81 -13.87 1.08 -8.33
CA ALA A 81 -14.84 0.43 -9.20
C ALA A 81 -15.66 -0.65 -8.48
N ASN A 82 -15.02 -1.46 -7.62
CA ASN A 82 -15.72 -2.47 -6.83
C ASN A 82 -16.85 -1.85 -5.99
N GLY A 83 -16.52 -0.79 -5.25
CA GLY A 83 -17.49 -0.09 -4.41
C GLY A 83 -18.57 0.63 -5.23
N LYS A 84 -18.15 1.35 -6.27
CA LYS A 84 -19.03 2.20 -7.09
C LYS A 84 -20.01 1.40 -7.95
N LEU A 85 -19.57 0.29 -8.53
CA LEU A 85 -20.41 -0.57 -9.39
C LEU A 85 -21.20 -1.60 -8.58
N HIS A 86 -21.11 -1.56 -7.25
CA HIS A 86 -21.77 -2.53 -6.37
C HIS A 86 -21.52 -3.99 -6.80
N ALA A 87 -20.25 -4.31 -7.12
CA ALA A 87 -19.86 -5.66 -7.47
C ALA A 87 -19.77 -6.56 -6.23
N ASP A 88 -19.98 -7.85 -6.41
CA ASP A 88 -19.87 -8.85 -5.32
C ASP A 88 -18.40 -9.04 -4.90
N GLY A 89 -17.48 -8.77 -5.83
CA GLY A 89 -16.06 -8.78 -5.58
C GLY A 89 -15.25 -8.18 -6.71
N SER A 90 -13.94 -8.03 -6.47
CA SER A 90 -12.99 -7.60 -7.50
C SER A 90 -11.69 -8.38 -7.44
N ILE A 91 -11.04 -8.45 -8.58
CA ILE A 91 -9.71 -9.03 -8.74
C ILE A 91 -8.84 -8.04 -9.50
N MET A 92 -7.73 -7.63 -8.90
CA MET A 92 -6.69 -6.85 -9.58
C MET A 92 -5.52 -7.76 -9.92
N ILE A 93 -5.18 -7.82 -11.20
CA ILE A 93 -4.06 -8.62 -11.73
C ILE A 93 -2.82 -7.77 -11.68
N THR A 94 -1.93 -8.05 -10.73
CA THR A 94 -0.70 -7.30 -10.48
C THR A 94 0.24 -8.06 -9.56
N ALA A 95 1.53 -7.73 -9.61
CA ALA A 95 2.50 -8.11 -8.59
C ALA A 95 3.08 -6.89 -7.85
N SER A 96 2.38 -5.72 -7.91
CA SER A 96 2.81 -4.48 -7.26
C SER A 96 4.28 -4.14 -7.61
N HIS A 97 5.14 -4.00 -6.62
CA HIS A 97 6.55 -3.64 -6.75
C HIS A 97 7.50 -4.80 -7.05
N ASN A 98 6.99 -6.04 -7.23
CA ASN A 98 7.87 -7.18 -7.55
C ASN A 98 8.51 -7.02 -8.95
N PRO A 99 9.68 -7.69 -9.18
CA PRO A 99 10.33 -7.72 -10.49
C PRO A 99 9.41 -8.13 -11.65
N ALA A 100 9.86 -7.86 -12.87
CA ALA A 100 9.05 -7.98 -14.09
C ALA A 100 8.47 -9.39 -14.33
N GLU A 101 9.17 -10.44 -13.92
CA GLU A 101 8.77 -11.85 -14.10
C GLU A 101 7.63 -12.29 -13.16
N TYR A 102 7.29 -11.49 -12.14
CA TYR A 102 6.19 -11.80 -11.23
C TYR A 102 4.84 -11.30 -11.74
N ASN A 103 3.78 -12.02 -11.37
CA ASN A 103 2.42 -11.52 -11.41
C ASN A 103 1.59 -12.09 -10.24
N GLY A 104 0.32 -11.67 -10.13
CA GLY A 104 -0.51 -12.11 -9.01
C GLY A 104 -1.93 -11.56 -9.06
N PHE A 105 -2.66 -11.78 -7.97
CA PHE A 105 -4.05 -11.36 -7.83
C PHE A 105 -4.28 -10.78 -6.44
N LYS A 106 -4.72 -9.51 -6.39
CA LYS A 106 -5.31 -8.92 -5.19
C LYS A 106 -6.82 -9.14 -5.25
N LEU A 107 -7.37 -9.76 -4.21
CA LEU A 107 -8.76 -10.21 -4.18
C LEU A 107 -9.57 -9.42 -3.16
N CYS A 108 -10.76 -8.98 -3.53
CA CYS A 108 -11.69 -8.32 -2.63
C CYS A 108 -13.10 -8.88 -2.74
N ARG A 109 -13.84 -8.86 -1.63
CA ARG A 109 -15.29 -8.97 -1.59
C ARG A 109 -15.93 -7.63 -1.97
N LYS A 110 -17.27 -7.56 -1.92
CA LYS A 110 -18.03 -6.30 -2.06
C LYS A 110 -17.45 -5.18 -1.18
N GLN A 111 -17.61 -3.92 -1.63
CA GLN A 111 -17.11 -2.73 -0.92
C GLN A 111 -15.57 -2.74 -0.73
N ALA A 112 -14.85 -3.37 -1.67
CA ALA A 112 -13.40 -3.49 -1.66
C ALA A 112 -12.83 -4.07 -0.34
N ILE A 113 -13.60 -4.94 0.35
CA ILE A 113 -13.10 -5.63 1.55
C ILE A 113 -12.08 -6.68 1.12
N PRO A 114 -10.81 -6.60 1.55
CA PRO A 114 -9.77 -7.49 1.07
C PRO A 114 -9.97 -8.93 1.54
N ILE A 115 -9.59 -9.87 0.69
CA ILE A 115 -9.46 -11.29 1.02
C ILE A 115 -7.97 -11.55 1.24
N SER A 116 -7.61 -11.93 2.47
CA SER A 116 -6.24 -12.24 2.89
C SER A 116 -6.13 -13.71 3.34
N GLY A 117 -4.95 -14.15 3.75
CA GLY A 117 -4.72 -15.47 4.34
C GLY A 117 -5.67 -15.78 5.48
N ALA A 118 -5.89 -14.80 6.36
CA ALA A 118 -6.81 -14.93 7.50
C ALA A 118 -8.30 -14.89 7.11
N THR A 119 -8.66 -14.43 5.90
CA THR A 119 -10.05 -14.15 5.53
C THR A 119 -10.51 -14.88 4.27
N GLY A 120 -9.69 -15.81 3.72
CA GLY A 120 -10.18 -16.68 2.65
C GLY A 120 -9.19 -17.09 1.56
N ILE A 121 -7.95 -16.58 1.51
CA ILE A 121 -6.97 -17.03 0.50
C ILE A 121 -6.72 -18.53 0.61
N ALA A 122 -6.60 -19.07 1.83
CA ALA A 122 -6.41 -20.50 2.05
C ALA A 122 -7.64 -21.35 1.61
N ASP A 123 -8.84 -20.80 1.72
CA ASP A 123 -10.04 -21.47 1.25
C ASP A 123 -10.12 -21.46 -0.28
N ILE A 124 -9.76 -20.34 -0.91
CA ILE A 124 -9.64 -20.23 -2.38
C ILE A 124 -8.59 -21.23 -2.89
N GLU A 125 -7.43 -21.36 -2.22
CA GLU A 125 -6.40 -22.36 -2.54
C GLU A 125 -6.96 -23.78 -2.51
N LYS A 126 -7.68 -24.15 -1.43
CA LYS A 126 -8.30 -25.49 -1.30
C LYS A 126 -9.31 -25.77 -2.41
N ILE A 127 -10.18 -24.81 -2.73
CA ILE A 127 -11.16 -24.94 -3.80
C ILE A 127 -10.46 -25.10 -5.16
N ALA A 128 -9.46 -24.27 -5.45
CA ALA A 128 -8.68 -24.36 -6.69
C ALA A 128 -7.93 -25.69 -6.82
N ALA A 129 -7.33 -26.18 -5.73
CA ALA A 129 -6.58 -27.43 -5.72
C ALA A 129 -7.47 -28.67 -5.83
N SER A 130 -8.67 -28.65 -5.25
CA SER A 130 -9.61 -29.78 -5.29
C SER A 130 -10.42 -29.85 -6.58
N GLY A 131 -10.50 -28.76 -7.36
CA GLY A 131 -11.39 -28.66 -8.52
C GLY A 131 -12.87 -28.65 -8.18
N ASP A 132 -13.22 -28.44 -6.91
CA ASP A 132 -14.60 -28.37 -6.43
C ASP A 132 -15.22 -27.01 -6.77
N PHE A 133 -15.49 -26.81 -8.06
CA PHE A 133 -16.04 -25.57 -8.62
C PHE A 133 -17.56 -25.57 -8.70
N VAL A 134 -18.15 -24.38 -8.80
CA VAL A 134 -19.56 -24.24 -9.13
C VAL A 134 -19.76 -24.62 -10.60
N SER A 135 -20.71 -25.51 -10.86
CA SER A 135 -21.20 -25.79 -12.21
C SER A 135 -22.38 -24.86 -12.52
N SER A 136 -22.32 -24.17 -13.65
CA SER A 136 -23.44 -23.35 -14.12
C SER A 136 -23.83 -23.73 -15.53
N GLU A 137 -25.11 -23.95 -15.76
CA GLU A 137 -25.67 -24.21 -17.12
C GLU A 137 -25.60 -22.94 -17.98
N LYS A 138 -25.72 -21.77 -17.35
CA LYS A 138 -25.64 -20.47 -18.03
C LYS A 138 -24.30 -19.82 -17.72
N LYS A 139 -23.48 -19.61 -18.73
CA LYS A 139 -22.24 -18.85 -18.62
C LYS A 139 -22.56 -17.38 -18.37
N GLY A 140 -21.69 -16.72 -17.58
CA GLY A 140 -21.67 -15.27 -17.44
C GLY A 140 -21.17 -14.57 -18.70
N SER A 141 -21.30 -13.26 -18.73
CA SER A 141 -20.84 -12.38 -19.80
C SER A 141 -19.61 -11.57 -19.39
N ILE A 142 -18.90 -11.02 -20.41
CA ILE A 142 -17.81 -10.05 -20.18
C ILE A 142 -18.25 -8.73 -20.79
N SER A 143 -18.25 -7.67 -19.97
CA SER A 143 -18.53 -6.31 -20.42
C SER A 143 -17.35 -5.41 -20.07
N LYS A 144 -17.04 -4.42 -20.91
CA LYS A 144 -16.02 -3.42 -20.64
C LYS A 144 -16.61 -2.23 -19.91
N TYR A 145 -15.86 -1.67 -18.99
CA TYR A 145 -16.24 -0.46 -18.28
C TYR A 145 -15.02 0.45 -18.04
N ASP A 146 -15.10 1.69 -18.48
CA ASP A 146 -14.07 2.70 -18.21
C ASP A 146 -14.38 3.45 -16.91
N ILE A 147 -13.63 3.14 -15.85
CA ILE A 147 -13.77 3.77 -14.53
C ILE A 147 -13.04 5.13 -14.45
N ALA A 148 -12.14 5.45 -15.39
CA ALA A 148 -11.29 6.63 -15.29
C ALA A 148 -12.07 7.96 -15.17
N PRO A 149 -13.18 8.20 -15.91
CA PRO A 149 -13.96 9.42 -15.73
C PRO A 149 -14.55 9.58 -14.33
N GLU A 150 -15.07 8.49 -13.74
CA GLU A 150 -15.65 8.54 -12.41
C GLU A 150 -14.60 8.74 -11.33
N TYR A 151 -13.47 8.02 -11.44
CA TYR A 151 -12.35 8.15 -10.51
C TYR A 151 -11.72 9.55 -10.59
N ARG A 152 -11.61 10.12 -11.79
CA ARG A 152 -11.23 11.53 -12.00
C ARG A 152 -12.14 12.48 -11.23
N ASN A 153 -13.46 12.34 -11.42
CA ASN A 153 -14.42 13.21 -10.76
C ASN A 153 -14.35 13.08 -9.23
N PHE A 154 -14.14 11.84 -8.74
CA PHE A 154 -13.92 11.58 -7.33
C PHE A 154 -12.68 12.30 -6.81
N LEU A 155 -11.53 12.18 -7.46
CA LEU A 155 -10.30 12.87 -7.05
C LEU A 155 -10.48 14.40 -7.07
N ARG A 156 -11.00 14.93 -8.18
CA ARG A 156 -11.18 16.38 -8.37
C ARG A 156 -12.12 17.02 -7.36
N ALA A 157 -13.13 16.30 -6.89
CA ALA A 157 -14.03 16.78 -5.84
C ALA A 157 -13.31 17.10 -4.51
N HIS A 158 -12.11 16.54 -4.30
CA HIS A 158 -11.30 16.79 -3.11
C HIS A 158 -10.21 17.86 -3.31
N ALA A 159 -10.04 18.37 -4.54
CA ALA A 159 -9.06 19.41 -4.83
C ALA A 159 -9.56 20.78 -4.36
N LYS A 160 -8.80 21.43 -3.49
CA LYS A 160 -9.08 22.79 -2.94
C LYS A 160 -7.90 23.74 -3.24
N MET A 161 -7.22 23.53 -4.37
CA MET A 161 -6.03 24.29 -4.74
C MET A 161 -6.45 25.61 -5.41
N ASP A 162 -5.80 26.71 -5.02
CA ASP A 162 -5.99 28.06 -5.58
C ASP A 162 -4.96 28.40 -6.68
N LYS A 163 -3.92 27.54 -6.83
CA LYS A 163 -2.87 27.66 -7.84
C LYS A 163 -2.37 26.30 -8.27
N LYS A 164 -1.76 26.24 -9.44
CA LYS A 164 -1.01 25.05 -9.87
C LYS A 164 0.32 24.99 -9.09
N LEU A 165 0.63 23.80 -8.57
CA LEU A 165 1.94 23.51 -8.01
C LEU A 165 2.79 22.83 -9.05
N LYS A 166 4.09 23.12 -9.04
CA LYS A 166 5.08 22.47 -9.90
C LYS A 166 5.58 21.21 -9.19
N ILE A 167 5.40 20.05 -9.80
CA ILE A 167 5.75 18.77 -9.19
C ILE A 167 6.57 17.90 -10.13
N VAL A 168 7.46 17.10 -9.57
CA VAL A 168 8.11 16.00 -10.31
C VAL A 168 7.39 14.72 -9.97
N VAL A 169 6.97 13.96 -10.98
CA VAL A 169 6.31 12.68 -10.77
C VAL A 169 7.11 11.58 -11.43
N ASP A 170 7.56 10.64 -10.63
CA ASP A 170 8.18 9.40 -11.08
C ASP A 170 7.12 8.31 -11.17
N TYR A 171 6.84 7.93 -12.41
CA TYR A 171 5.85 6.90 -12.72
C TYR A 171 6.45 5.49 -12.75
N ALA A 172 7.79 5.37 -12.72
CA ALA A 172 8.51 4.09 -12.77
C ALA A 172 8.02 3.15 -13.88
N ASN A 173 7.65 3.69 -15.06
CA ASN A 173 7.03 2.96 -16.17
C ASN A 173 5.75 2.19 -15.80
N SER A 174 5.01 2.66 -14.79
CA SER A 174 3.99 1.89 -14.11
C SER A 174 2.60 2.58 -14.07
N MET A 175 1.68 2.00 -13.29
CA MET A 175 0.27 2.44 -13.21
C MET A 175 0.07 3.78 -12.52
N GLY A 176 1.12 4.42 -12.00
CA GLY A 176 1.07 5.80 -11.51
C GLY A 176 0.53 6.78 -12.56
N SER A 177 0.80 6.52 -13.85
CA SER A 177 0.27 7.31 -14.98
C SER A 177 -1.26 7.23 -15.10
N PHE A 178 -1.88 6.12 -14.69
CA PHE A 178 -3.34 5.97 -14.62
C PHE A 178 -3.90 6.60 -13.34
N GLU A 179 -3.22 6.41 -12.21
CA GLU A 179 -3.65 6.95 -10.91
C GLU A 179 -3.76 8.47 -10.92
N SER A 180 -2.79 9.15 -11.56
CA SER A 180 -2.74 10.61 -11.63
C SER A 180 -3.43 11.23 -12.85
N ALA A 181 -3.74 10.47 -13.89
CA ALA A 181 -4.25 10.97 -15.17
C ALA A 181 -5.44 11.95 -15.04
N GLY A 182 -6.29 11.71 -14.03
CA GLY A 182 -7.47 12.53 -13.75
C GLY A 182 -7.20 13.90 -13.17
N ILE A 183 -6.00 14.15 -12.66
CA ILE A 183 -5.63 15.36 -11.92
C ILE A 183 -4.37 16.05 -12.45
N GLU A 184 -3.77 15.55 -13.54
CA GLU A 184 -2.53 16.09 -14.09
C GLU A 184 -2.62 17.58 -14.46
N ASP A 185 -3.76 18.02 -14.98
CA ASP A 185 -4.00 19.42 -15.36
C ASP A 185 -4.09 20.38 -14.16
N LEU A 186 -4.24 19.86 -12.95
CA LEU A 186 -4.19 20.64 -11.70
C LEU A 186 -2.76 21.04 -11.30
N PHE A 187 -1.74 20.46 -11.94
CA PHE A 187 -0.32 20.64 -11.65
C PHE A 187 0.46 21.10 -12.87
N GLU A 188 1.66 21.63 -12.64
CA GLU A 188 2.74 21.70 -13.63
C GLU A 188 3.65 20.50 -13.41
N ILE A 189 3.44 19.43 -14.20
CA ILE A 189 4.13 18.14 -14.00
C ILE A 189 5.41 18.07 -14.82
N ILE A 190 6.50 17.69 -14.17
CA ILE A 190 7.73 17.19 -14.79
C ILE A 190 7.71 15.68 -14.67
N PRO A 191 7.37 14.92 -15.73
CA PRO A 191 7.26 13.47 -15.65
C PRO A 191 8.62 12.79 -15.78
N LEU A 192 8.83 11.73 -14.99
CA LEU A 192 9.91 10.76 -15.15
C LEU A 192 9.27 9.40 -15.48
N TYR A 193 9.77 8.72 -16.50
CA TYR A 193 9.41 7.34 -16.87
C TYR A 193 7.90 7.09 -16.98
N LYS A 194 7.17 7.98 -17.68
CA LYS A 194 5.70 7.98 -17.76
C LYS A 194 5.14 6.88 -18.67
N GLU A 195 5.89 6.48 -19.68
CA GLU A 195 5.47 5.44 -20.63
C GLU A 195 5.34 4.10 -19.88
N LEU A 196 4.25 3.38 -20.16
CA LEU A 196 4.02 2.06 -19.55
C LEU A 196 4.98 1.02 -20.13
N ASP A 197 5.76 0.39 -19.26
CA ASP A 197 6.62 -0.74 -19.62
C ASP A 197 6.78 -1.69 -18.44
N GLY A 198 6.07 -2.84 -18.49
CA GLY A 198 6.11 -3.85 -17.43
C GLY A 198 7.44 -4.59 -17.29
N THR A 199 8.47 -4.22 -18.06
CA THR A 199 9.85 -4.71 -17.87
C THR A 199 10.68 -3.82 -16.93
N PHE A 200 10.17 -2.63 -16.57
CA PHE A 200 10.81 -1.66 -15.69
C PHE A 200 12.23 -1.26 -16.11
N PRO A 201 12.44 -0.73 -17.32
CA PRO A 201 13.78 -0.55 -17.91
C PRO A 201 14.65 0.50 -17.23
N ASN A 202 14.07 1.38 -16.40
CA ASN A 202 14.80 2.48 -15.76
C ASN A 202 15.20 2.14 -14.32
N HIS A 203 14.28 1.68 -13.51
CA HIS A 203 14.50 1.18 -12.15
C HIS A 203 13.28 0.37 -11.67
N GLU A 204 13.43 -0.38 -10.60
CA GLU A 204 12.32 -1.09 -9.97
C GLU A 204 11.26 -0.11 -9.48
N ALA A 205 9.99 -0.43 -9.72
CA ALA A 205 8.86 0.39 -9.29
C ALA A 205 8.58 0.21 -7.78
N ASN A 206 9.56 0.59 -6.95
CA ASN A 206 9.50 0.40 -5.49
C ASN A 206 10.04 1.63 -4.74
N PRO A 207 9.20 2.56 -4.31
CA PRO A 207 9.63 3.77 -3.60
C PRO A 207 10.17 3.51 -2.17
N LEU A 208 10.20 2.26 -1.71
CA LEU A 208 10.86 1.87 -0.46
C LEU A 208 12.37 1.65 -0.62
N GLU A 209 12.81 1.38 -1.84
CA GLU A 209 14.23 1.27 -2.17
C GLU A 209 14.79 2.67 -2.43
N LEU A 210 15.58 3.19 -1.50
CA LEU A 210 16.03 4.59 -1.52
C LEU A 210 16.78 4.98 -2.80
N GLU A 211 17.49 4.05 -3.39
CA GLU A 211 18.25 4.24 -4.63
C GLU A 211 17.35 4.57 -5.82
N THR A 212 16.11 4.05 -5.84
CA THR A 212 15.13 4.37 -6.89
C THR A 212 14.66 5.81 -6.85
N LEU A 213 14.85 6.50 -5.72
CA LEU A 213 14.43 7.88 -5.52
C LEU A 213 15.51 8.92 -5.86
N ASP A 214 16.73 8.52 -6.19
CA ASP A 214 17.83 9.48 -6.39
C ASP A 214 17.56 10.44 -7.56
N VAL A 215 17.07 9.93 -8.69
CA VAL A 215 16.78 10.76 -9.88
C VAL A 215 15.67 11.78 -9.60
N ILE A 216 14.58 11.38 -8.94
CA ILE A 216 13.50 12.32 -8.62
C ILE A 216 13.94 13.37 -7.61
N ARG A 217 14.78 13.03 -6.63
CA ARG A 217 15.33 13.95 -5.64
C ARG A 217 16.17 15.06 -6.28
N GLU A 218 17.05 14.68 -7.20
CA GLU A 218 17.85 15.64 -7.97
C GLU A 218 16.96 16.51 -8.84
N LYS A 219 15.99 15.89 -9.53
CA LYS A 219 15.10 16.62 -10.44
C LYS A 219 14.22 17.64 -9.72
N VAL A 220 13.75 17.34 -8.52
CA VAL A 220 13.03 18.30 -7.67
C VAL A 220 13.90 19.54 -7.38
N LYS A 221 15.16 19.34 -6.97
CA LYS A 221 16.10 20.44 -6.70
C LYS A 221 16.38 21.29 -7.93
N GLU A 222 16.75 20.63 -9.03
CA GLU A 222 17.10 21.30 -10.29
C GLU A 222 15.97 22.15 -10.86
N SER A 223 14.74 21.62 -10.79
CA SER A 223 13.57 22.26 -11.36
C SER A 223 12.93 23.30 -10.44
N GLY A 224 13.30 23.32 -9.16
CA GLY A 224 12.64 24.15 -8.15
C GLY A 224 11.17 23.75 -7.94
N ALA A 225 10.86 22.46 -8.06
CA ALA A 225 9.51 21.95 -7.85
C ALA A 225 9.07 22.08 -6.38
N ASP A 226 7.76 22.22 -6.17
CA ASP A 226 7.18 22.31 -4.83
C ASP A 226 7.32 20.99 -4.08
N PHE A 227 7.26 19.85 -4.78
CA PHE A 227 7.54 18.51 -4.25
C PHE A 227 7.71 17.47 -5.36
N GLY A 228 8.12 16.26 -4.98
CA GLY A 228 8.16 15.08 -5.82
C GLY A 228 7.26 13.96 -5.31
N ALA A 229 6.77 13.11 -6.22
CA ALA A 229 5.98 11.92 -5.92
C ALA A 229 6.45 10.73 -6.76
N ALA A 230 6.73 9.59 -6.14
CA ALA A 230 7.18 8.37 -6.80
C ALA A 230 6.22 7.21 -6.51
N PHE A 231 5.68 6.60 -7.57
CA PHE A 231 4.70 5.51 -7.47
C PHE A 231 5.36 4.13 -7.51
N ASP A 232 4.69 3.13 -6.94
CA ASP A 232 5.02 1.73 -7.18
C ASP A 232 4.29 1.15 -8.40
N GLY A 233 4.51 -0.15 -8.68
CA GLY A 233 4.07 -0.78 -9.93
C GLY A 233 2.57 -0.76 -10.20
N ASP A 234 1.72 -0.86 -9.18
CA ASP A 234 0.26 -0.81 -9.33
C ASP A 234 -0.37 0.45 -8.68
N ALA A 235 0.50 1.38 -8.26
CA ALA A 235 0.17 2.68 -7.72
C ALA A 235 -0.69 2.67 -6.45
N ASP A 236 -0.56 1.61 -5.62
CA ASP A 236 -1.14 1.60 -4.28
C ASP A 236 -0.17 2.11 -3.20
N ARG A 237 1.06 2.49 -3.60
CA ARG A 237 2.08 3.17 -2.78
C ARG A 237 2.59 4.42 -3.47
N CYS A 238 2.95 5.41 -2.66
CA CYS A 238 3.63 6.61 -3.12
C CYS A 238 4.64 7.11 -2.09
N GLY A 239 5.86 7.35 -2.54
CA GLY A 239 6.90 8.07 -1.80
C GLY A 239 6.88 9.55 -2.14
N PHE A 240 7.18 10.43 -1.18
CA PHE A 240 7.17 11.87 -1.38
C PHE A 240 8.53 12.49 -1.09
N ILE A 241 8.88 13.51 -1.88
CA ILE A 241 10.13 14.27 -1.80
C ILE A 241 9.77 15.72 -1.53
N ASP A 242 10.41 16.35 -0.55
CA ASP A 242 10.19 17.77 -0.28
C ASP A 242 10.88 18.69 -1.32
N ASN A 243 10.56 19.97 -1.29
CA ASN A 243 11.10 20.97 -2.20
C ASN A 243 12.63 21.15 -2.14
N GLU A 244 13.31 20.57 -1.14
CA GLU A 244 14.77 20.57 -0.99
C GLU A 244 15.40 19.26 -1.47
N GLY A 245 14.59 18.33 -2.01
CA GLY A 245 15.00 17.01 -2.48
C GLY A 245 15.25 16.00 -1.34
N ASN A 246 14.73 16.25 -0.15
CA ASN A 246 14.80 15.28 0.94
C ASN A 246 13.59 14.34 0.87
N ILE A 247 13.85 13.06 1.10
CA ILE A 247 12.78 12.07 1.24
C ILE A 247 11.95 12.40 2.48
N ILE A 248 10.64 12.45 2.32
CA ILE A 248 9.71 12.53 3.44
C ILE A 248 9.47 11.11 3.95
N PRO A 249 9.87 10.78 5.18
CA PRO A 249 9.51 9.49 5.77
C PRO A 249 8.00 9.27 5.68
N MET A 250 7.59 8.07 5.27
CA MET A 250 6.17 7.81 4.92
C MET A 250 5.24 7.91 6.13
N ASP A 251 5.74 7.66 7.31
CA ASP A 251 5.05 7.90 8.57
C ASP A 251 4.91 9.39 8.89
N LEU A 252 5.92 10.21 8.62
CA LEU A 252 5.82 11.67 8.76
C LEU A 252 4.88 12.27 7.71
N PHE A 253 4.80 11.67 6.52
CA PHE A 253 3.77 12.03 5.54
C PHE A 253 2.36 11.71 6.09
N THR A 254 2.19 10.56 6.75
CA THR A 254 0.95 10.22 7.46
C THR A 254 0.59 11.30 8.49
N ALA A 255 1.56 11.77 9.28
CA ALA A 255 1.33 12.87 10.24
C ALA A 255 0.94 14.18 9.57
N LEU A 256 1.55 14.53 8.42
CA LEU A 256 1.18 15.72 7.64
C LEU A 256 -0.28 15.68 7.17
N ILE A 257 -0.70 14.57 6.56
CA ILE A 257 -2.07 14.41 6.07
C ILE A 257 -3.06 14.36 7.23
N ALA A 258 -2.69 13.72 8.35
CA ALA A 258 -3.50 13.73 9.57
C ALA A 258 -3.75 15.15 10.09
N GLN A 259 -2.75 16.02 10.06
CA GLN A 259 -2.88 17.43 10.45
C GLN A 259 -3.91 18.17 9.59
N ASP A 260 -3.87 17.98 8.27
CA ASP A 260 -4.83 18.59 7.35
C ASP A 260 -6.25 18.11 7.62
N ILE A 261 -6.43 16.79 7.72
CA ILE A 261 -7.75 16.18 7.99
C ILE A 261 -8.34 16.69 9.32
N LEU A 262 -7.53 16.70 10.37
CA LEU A 262 -7.97 17.12 11.71
C LEU A 262 -8.22 18.62 11.82
N SER A 263 -7.76 19.44 10.88
CA SER A 263 -8.12 20.85 10.82
C SER A 263 -9.59 21.09 10.45
N ASP A 264 -10.27 20.10 9.87
CA ASP A 264 -11.69 20.13 9.55
C ASP A 264 -12.56 19.58 10.72
N GLY A 265 -11.95 19.04 11.77
CA GLY A 265 -12.58 18.55 12.98
C GLY A 265 -12.00 17.23 13.52
N PRO A 266 -12.43 16.80 14.72
CA PRO A 266 -11.93 15.56 15.33
C PRO A 266 -12.27 14.33 14.50
N ALA A 267 -11.29 13.43 14.34
CA ALA A 267 -11.47 12.18 13.60
C ALA A 267 -10.59 11.06 14.17
N THR A 268 -10.94 9.79 13.85
CA THR A 268 -10.09 8.64 14.13
C THR A 268 -9.13 8.42 12.96
N ILE A 269 -7.84 8.30 13.26
CA ILE A 269 -6.77 8.06 12.29
C ILE A 269 -5.94 6.86 12.75
N LEU A 270 -5.67 5.94 11.83
CA LEU A 270 -4.80 4.80 12.08
C LEU A 270 -3.38 5.05 11.57
N TYR A 271 -2.43 4.41 12.23
CA TYR A 271 -1.03 4.35 11.80
C TYR A 271 -0.44 2.97 12.16
N ASP A 272 0.54 2.49 11.38
CA ASP A 272 1.13 1.20 11.70
C ASP A 272 2.14 1.30 12.86
N LEU A 273 2.35 0.18 13.53
CA LEU A 273 3.17 0.08 14.74
C LEU A 273 4.67 0.43 14.53
N ARG A 274 5.11 0.57 13.28
CA ARG A 274 6.49 0.95 12.93
C ARG A 274 6.67 2.46 12.85
N SER A 275 5.58 3.21 12.90
CA SER A 275 5.59 4.66 12.77
C SER A 275 6.20 5.34 13.98
N SER A 276 6.88 6.46 13.72
CA SER A 276 7.44 7.34 14.75
C SER A 276 6.38 7.78 15.77
N TRP A 277 6.81 7.99 17.02
CA TRP A 277 5.99 8.66 18.03
C TRP A 277 5.42 10.00 17.56
N ALA A 278 6.13 10.69 16.66
CA ALA A 278 5.67 11.94 16.07
C ALA A 278 4.30 11.83 15.39
N VAL A 279 3.95 10.65 14.84
CA VAL A 279 2.66 10.42 14.20
C VAL A 279 1.52 10.44 15.21
N LYS A 280 1.64 9.64 16.27
CA LYS A 280 0.66 9.60 17.36
C LYS A 280 0.50 10.97 18.01
N GLU A 281 1.62 11.60 18.37
CA GLU A 281 1.62 12.93 18.99
C GLU A 281 0.94 13.97 18.09
N CYS A 282 1.24 13.95 16.79
CA CYS A 282 0.62 14.86 15.83
C CYS A 282 -0.90 14.68 15.76
N ILE A 283 -1.39 13.44 15.70
CA ILE A 283 -2.82 13.14 15.67
C ILE A 283 -3.48 13.64 16.96
N GLU A 284 -2.95 13.29 18.14
CA GLU A 284 -3.52 13.64 19.43
C GLU A 284 -3.46 15.16 19.71
N GLN A 285 -2.36 15.85 19.36
CA GLN A 285 -2.21 17.30 19.49
C GLN A 285 -3.19 18.11 18.62
N ASN A 286 -3.63 17.51 17.50
CA ASN A 286 -4.64 18.12 16.63
C ASN A 286 -6.08 17.65 16.94
N GLY A 287 -6.30 17.03 18.10
CA GLY A 287 -7.64 16.62 18.57
C GLY A 287 -8.17 15.33 17.95
N GLY A 288 -7.32 14.55 17.27
CA GLY A 288 -7.70 13.27 16.71
C GLY A 288 -7.55 12.10 17.67
N LYS A 289 -8.24 10.99 17.37
CA LYS A 289 -8.04 9.70 18.03
C LYS A 289 -7.02 8.87 17.23
N ALA A 290 -5.84 8.66 17.81
CA ALA A 290 -4.79 7.84 17.21
C ALA A 290 -4.99 6.36 17.56
N ILE A 291 -5.02 5.48 16.56
CA ILE A 291 -5.10 4.02 16.76
C ILE A 291 -3.92 3.36 16.04
N MET A 292 -3.11 2.64 16.81
CA MET A 292 -2.01 1.84 16.27
C MET A 292 -2.56 0.55 15.66
N SER A 293 -2.10 0.20 14.45
CA SER A 293 -2.43 -1.04 13.75
C SER A 293 -1.20 -1.93 13.61
N ARG A 294 -1.43 -3.24 13.50
CA ARG A 294 -0.41 -4.16 12.99
C ARG A 294 -0.14 -3.92 11.52
N VAL A 295 1.03 -4.38 11.05
CA VAL A 295 1.43 -4.23 9.64
C VAL A 295 0.54 -5.05 8.71
N GLY A 296 0.16 -4.43 7.59
CA GLY A 296 -0.52 -5.10 6.49
C GLY A 296 -1.86 -4.49 6.13
N HIS A 297 -2.02 -4.17 4.86
CA HIS A 297 -3.15 -3.45 4.29
C HIS A 297 -4.53 -4.05 4.63
N ALA A 298 -4.63 -5.39 4.70
CA ALA A 298 -5.89 -6.06 5.02
C ALA A 298 -6.33 -5.79 6.47
N PHE A 299 -5.38 -5.78 7.43
CA PHE A 299 -5.67 -5.48 8.83
C PHE A 299 -6.03 -4.03 9.03
N ILE A 300 -5.29 -3.12 8.41
CA ILE A 300 -5.56 -1.67 8.48
C ILE A 300 -6.95 -1.37 7.94
N LYS A 301 -7.30 -1.87 6.75
CA LYS A 301 -8.63 -1.69 6.15
C LYS A 301 -9.75 -2.24 7.03
N ALA A 302 -9.57 -3.39 7.68
CA ALA A 302 -10.54 -3.96 8.61
C ALA A 302 -10.70 -3.07 9.85
N GLN A 303 -9.59 -2.70 10.49
CA GLN A 303 -9.58 -1.87 11.69
C GLN A 303 -10.11 -0.44 11.43
N MET A 304 -9.86 0.13 10.24
CA MET A 304 -10.47 1.39 9.83
C MET A 304 -11.99 1.31 9.80
N ARG A 305 -12.56 0.24 9.23
CA ARG A 305 -14.02 0.02 9.19
C ARG A 305 -14.60 -0.18 10.58
N GLU A 306 -13.95 -0.97 11.43
CA GLU A 306 -14.37 -1.22 12.81
C GLU A 306 -14.41 0.04 13.67
N ASN A 307 -13.47 0.96 13.46
CA ASN A 307 -13.33 2.18 14.26
C ASN A 307 -13.85 3.44 13.56
N ASP A 308 -14.51 3.29 12.42
CA ASP A 308 -14.97 4.42 11.58
C ASP A 308 -13.86 5.44 11.27
N ALA A 309 -12.63 4.96 11.10
CA ALA A 309 -11.48 5.81 10.84
C ALA A 309 -11.54 6.42 9.44
N VAL A 310 -11.20 7.70 9.34
CA VAL A 310 -11.28 8.45 8.07
C VAL A 310 -10.04 8.31 7.22
N PHE A 311 -8.88 8.06 7.86
CA PHE A 311 -7.59 7.97 7.22
C PHE A 311 -6.69 6.97 7.94
N ALA A 312 -5.78 6.35 7.20
CA ALA A 312 -4.67 5.59 7.74
C ALA A 312 -3.43 5.75 6.86
N GLY A 313 -2.25 5.62 7.47
CA GLY A 313 -0.98 5.57 6.75
C GLY A 313 -0.09 4.45 7.25
N GLU A 314 0.71 3.92 6.35
CA GLU A 314 1.67 2.84 6.60
C GLU A 314 3.09 3.27 6.26
N LEU A 315 4.08 2.78 7.00
CA LEU A 315 5.50 3.01 6.70
C LEU A 315 5.92 2.48 5.31
N SER A 316 5.08 1.65 4.70
CA SER A 316 5.25 1.13 3.34
C SER A 316 4.76 2.07 2.24
N GLY A 317 4.23 3.26 2.56
CA GLY A 317 3.74 4.24 1.59
C GLY A 317 2.32 4.00 1.10
N HIS A 318 1.54 3.15 1.78
CA HIS A 318 0.12 3.04 1.55
C HIS A 318 -0.62 4.11 2.36
N TYR A 319 -1.52 4.85 1.71
CA TYR A 319 -2.38 5.85 2.34
C TYR A 319 -3.84 5.52 2.02
N TYR A 320 -4.62 5.25 3.06
CA TYR A 320 -5.98 4.73 2.99
C TYR A 320 -6.97 5.82 3.36
N PHE A 321 -8.02 5.93 2.56
CA PHE A 321 -9.06 6.95 2.75
C PHE A 321 -10.44 6.30 2.83
N LYS A 322 -11.23 6.69 3.83
CA LYS A 322 -12.62 6.25 3.99
C LYS A 322 -13.44 6.58 2.76
N GLU A 323 -13.19 7.75 2.16
CA GLU A 323 -13.85 8.24 0.95
C GLU A 323 -13.64 7.35 -0.26
N ASN A 324 -12.53 6.61 -0.35
CA ASN A 324 -12.29 5.61 -1.38
C ASN A 324 -12.65 4.19 -0.90
N PHE A 325 -13.83 4.01 -0.31
CA PHE A 325 -14.29 2.71 0.22
C PHE A 325 -13.33 2.09 1.24
N THR A 326 -12.65 2.93 2.02
CA THR A 326 -11.67 2.51 3.04
C THR A 326 -10.52 1.72 2.41
N THR A 327 -9.99 2.22 1.30
CA THR A 327 -8.85 1.65 0.57
C THR A 327 -7.84 2.74 0.20
N GLU A 328 -6.73 2.30 -0.39
CA GLU A 328 -5.66 3.17 -0.87
C GLU A 328 -6.17 4.13 -1.95
N SER A 329 -5.63 5.35 -1.97
CA SER A 329 -5.70 6.29 -3.08
C SER A 329 -4.53 7.27 -3.04
N GLN A 330 -3.57 7.04 -3.91
CA GLN A 330 -2.39 7.90 -3.97
C GLN A 330 -2.70 9.22 -4.68
N GLY A 331 -3.69 9.22 -5.58
CA GLY A 331 -4.24 10.44 -6.14
C GLY A 331 -4.83 11.38 -5.08
N LEU A 332 -5.54 10.83 -4.07
CA LEU A 332 -5.99 11.62 -2.92
C LEU A 332 -4.82 12.11 -2.06
N ALA A 333 -3.81 11.27 -1.83
CA ALA A 333 -2.62 11.67 -1.06
C ALA A 333 -1.90 12.86 -1.71
N LEU A 334 -1.73 12.85 -3.05
CA LEU A 334 -1.23 13.97 -3.83
C LEU A 334 -2.07 15.24 -3.65
N ILE A 335 -3.39 15.13 -3.79
CA ILE A 335 -4.32 16.26 -3.65
C ILE A 335 -4.29 16.81 -2.22
N LYS A 336 -4.28 15.98 -1.20
CA LYS A 336 -4.23 16.41 0.21
C LYS A 336 -2.94 17.19 0.51
N LEU A 337 -1.78 16.70 0.02
CA LEU A 337 -0.53 17.45 0.17
C LEU A 337 -0.61 18.80 -0.56
N ALA A 338 -1.12 18.82 -1.79
CA ALA A 338 -1.26 20.04 -2.57
C ALA A 338 -2.22 21.06 -1.90
N ASN A 339 -3.35 20.59 -1.37
CA ASN A 339 -4.28 21.42 -0.60
C ASN A 339 -3.60 22.03 0.62
N LEU A 340 -2.79 21.24 1.36
CA LEU A 340 -2.08 21.69 2.55
C LEU A 340 -1.06 22.80 2.20
N ILE A 341 -0.31 22.63 1.10
CA ILE A 341 0.62 23.65 0.60
C ILE A 341 -0.13 24.95 0.25
N CYS A 342 -1.20 24.87 -0.51
CA CYS A 342 -2.01 26.02 -0.90
C CYS A 342 -2.64 26.71 0.32
N LYS A 343 -3.22 25.96 1.24
CA LYS A 343 -3.86 26.47 2.47
C LYS A 343 -2.87 27.18 3.41
N THR A 344 -1.65 26.65 3.55
CA THR A 344 -0.67 27.15 4.51
C THR A 344 0.32 28.14 3.91
N HIS A 345 0.43 28.19 2.59
CA HIS A 345 1.47 28.93 1.84
C HIS A 345 2.90 28.58 2.27
N LYS A 346 3.11 27.41 2.87
CA LYS A 346 4.41 26.91 3.32
C LYS A 346 5.01 25.93 2.31
N LYS A 347 6.34 25.90 2.25
CA LYS A 347 7.06 24.83 1.52
C LYS A 347 6.93 23.50 2.26
N VAL A 348 7.00 22.40 1.53
CA VAL A 348 6.88 21.06 2.13
C VAL A 348 7.94 20.80 3.19
N SER A 349 9.19 21.22 2.96
CA SER A 349 10.26 21.12 3.97
C SER A 349 9.90 21.81 5.29
N GLN A 350 9.22 22.97 5.22
CA GLN A 350 8.77 23.71 6.41
C GLN A 350 7.59 23.02 7.13
N LEU A 351 6.78 22.27 6.40
CA LEU A 351 5.68 21.49 6.98
C LEU A 351 6.20 20.22 7.68
N VAL A 352 7.21 19.57 7.10
CA VAL A 352 7.80 18.34 7.65
C VAL A 352 8.74 18.61 8.83
N ALA A 353 9.48 19.71 8.81
CA ALA A 353 10.51 20.00 9.81
C ALA A 353 10.06 19.88 11.28
N PRO A 354 8.85 20.38 11.69
CA PRO A 354 8.36 20.22 13.06
C PRO A 354 8.04 18.78 13.47
N LEU A 355 7.88 17.88 12.51
CA LEU A 355 7.58 16.46 12.74
C LEU A 355 8.86 15.62 12.93
N ARG A 356 10.03 16.10 12.49
CA ARG A 356 11.33 15.43 12.62
C ARG A 356 11.88 15.59 14.05
N LYS A 357 11.18 14.99 15.03
CA LYS A 357 11.52 15.10 16.46
C LYS A 357 12.42 13.98 16.96
N TYR A 358 12.44 12.84 16.27
CA TYR A 358 13.04 11.60 16.72
C TYR A 358 14.04 11.05 15.71
N PHE A 359 14.89 10.15 16.16
CA PHE A 359 15.91 9.49 15.34
C PHE A 359 15.52 8.03 15.20
N ALA A 360 15.17 7.59 13.98
CA ALA A 360 14.78 6.23 13.66
C ALA A 360 15.90 5.49 12.91
N SER A 361 16.05 4.20 13.19
CA SER A 361 17.00 3.33 12.48
C SER A 361 16.59 2.98 11.05
N GLY A 362 15.34 3.21 10.69
CA GLY A 362 14.69 2.51 9.59
C GLY A 362 14.43 1.03 9.93
N GLU A 363 13.74 0.33 9.04
CA GLU A 363 13.49 -1.12 9.20
C GLU A 363 14.71 -1.93 8.76
N ILE A 364 15.28 -2.74 9.65
CA ILE A 364 16.49 -3.52 9.42
C ILE A 364 16.14 -5.00 9.36
N ASN A 365 16.45 -5.65 8.24
CA ASN A 365 16.24 -7.07 8.04
C ASN A 365 17.45 -7.88 8.52
N SER A 366 17.19 -9.01 9.20
CA SER A 366 18.24 -9.95 9.63
C SER A 366 17.78 -11.39 9.43
N LYS A 367 18.63 -12.24 8.82
CA LYS A 367 18.39 -13.68 8.73
C LYS A 367 18.61 -14.30 10.10
N VAL A 368 17.67 -15.15 10.57
CA VAL A 368 17.68 -15.75 11.90
C VAL A 368 17.31 -17.22 11.80
N GLN A 369 18.11 -18.09 12.44
CA GLN A 369 17.84 -19.53 12.44
C GLN A 369 16.67 -19.92 13.34
N ASN A 370 16.51 -19.27 14.48
CA ASN A 370 15.44 -19.57 15.47
C ASN A 370 14.79 -18.30 15.99
N VAL A 371 13.77 -17.85 15.27
CA VAL A 371 12.97 -16.67 15.60
C VAL A 371 12.41 -16.72 17.02
N LYS A 372 11.85 -17.87 17.43
CA LYS A 372 11.24 -18.03 18.76
C LYS A 372 12.24 -17.80 19.89
N SER A 373 13.43 -18.41 19.77
CA SER A 373 14.49 -18.25 20.79
C SER A 373 14.95 -16.80 20.90
N VAL A 374 15.08 -16.08 19.78
CA VAL A 374 15.47 -14.68 19.77
C VAL A 374 14.40 -13.81 20.45
N LEU A 375 13.13 -14.03 20.11
CA LEU A 375 12.03 -13.28 20.74
C LEU A 375 11.99 -13.50 22.27
N GLU A 376 12.19 -14.71 22.75
CA GLU A 376 12.23 -15.00 24.21
C GLU A 376 13.41 -14.31 24.91
N LYS A 377 14.60 -14.29 24.28
CA LYS A 377 15.75 -13.51 24.80
C LYS A 377 15.43 -12.03 24.92
N ILE A 378 14.78 -11.45 23.89
CA ILE A 378 14.38 -10.05 23.89
C ILE A 378 13.35 -9.77 24.97
N LYS A 379 12.30 -10.59 25.10
CA LYS A 379 11.30 -10.47 26.18
C LYS A 379 11.93 -10.46 27.56
N THR A 380 12.85 -11.39 27.80
CA THR A 380 13.54 -11.50 29.10
C THR A 380 14.41 -10.27 29.38
N LYS A 381 15.17 -9.83 28.39
CA LYS A 381 16.14 -8.72 28.56
C LYS A 381 15.47 -7.36 28.77
N TYR A 382 14.34 -7.13 28.12
CA TYR A 382 13.61 -5.86 28.14
C TYR A 382 12.28 -5.94 28.90
N ALA A 383 12.17 -6.86 29.88
CA ALA A 383 10.98 -7.07 30.68
C ALA A 383 10.62 -5.87 31.59
N ASP A 384 11.55 -4.94 31.79
CA ASP A 384 11.40 -3.70 32.55
C ASP A 384 10.73 -2.56 31.77
N GLY A 385 10.61 -2.71 30.43
CA GLY A 385 9.94 -1.76 29.57
C GLY A 385 8.43 -2.03 29.43
N ARG A 386 7.70 -1.05 28.90
CA ARG A 386 6.29 -1.23 28.53
C ARG A 386 6.19 -2.09 27.28
N MET A 387 5.92 -3.37 27.47
CA MET A 387 5.85 -4.35 26.38
C MET A 387 4.43 -4.57 25.88
N PHE A 388 4.27 -4.72 24.55
CA PHE A 388 3.02 -5.17 23.91
C PHE A 388 3.31 -6.00 22.65
N GLU A 389 2.37 -6.88 22.27
CA GLU A 389 2.53 -7.89 21.21
C GLU A 389 1.43 -7.73 20.15
N LEU A 390 1.37 -6.58 19.48
CA LEU A 390 0.41 -6.35 18.40
C LEU A 390 0.82 -7.06 17.10
N ASP A 391 2.13 -6.94 16.74
CA ASP A 391 2.79 -7.65 15.64
C ASP A 391 4.27 -7.79 16.00
N GLY A 392 4.68 -9.00 16.42
CA GLY A 392 5.95 -9.21 17.10
C GLY A 392 5.98 -8.60 18.49
N ILE A 393 7.13 -8.13 18.93
CA ILE A 393 7.34 -7.53 20.25
C ILE A 393 7.69 -6.06 20.08
N SER A 394 6.90 -5.19 20.67
CA SER A 394 7.23 -3.78 20.86
C SER A 394 7.51 -3.50 22.32
N VAL A 395 8.54 -2.73 22.61
CA VAL A 395 8.88 -2.28 23.96
C VAL A 395 9.15 -0.79 23.95
N GLU A 396 8.46 -0.06 24.82
CA GLU A 396 8.59 1.39 24.97
C GLU A 396 9.23 1.75 26.31
N TYR A 397 10.17 2.70 26.25
CA TYR A 397 10.79 3.41 27.36
C TYR A 397 10.48 4.92 27.28
N SER A 398 10.90 5.70 28.24
CA SER A 398 10.64 7.14 28.26
C SER A 398 11.33 7.95 27.16
N ASN A 399 12.43 7.42 26.59
CA ASN A 399 13.29 8.12 25.61
C ASN A 399 13.60 7.32 24.35
N TRP A 400 13.17 6.07 24.25
CA TRP A 400 13.32 5.22 23.07
C TRP A 400 12.30 4.09 23.04
N TRP A 401 12.10 3.49 21.87
CA TRP A 401 11.29 2.29 21.69
C TRP A 401 11.84 1.44 20.55
N PHE A 402 11.41 0.19 20.49
CA PHE A 402 11.70 -0.67 19.37
C PHE A 402 10.54 -1.63 19.09
N ASN A 403 10.50 -2.14 17.85
CA ASN A 403 9.71 -3.31 17.48
C ASN A 403 10.61 -4.35 16.81
N VAL A 404 10.42 -5.61 17.21
CA VAL A 404 11.05 -6.77 16.57
C VAL A 404 9.95 -7.75 16.17
N ARG A 405 9.90 -8.10 14.89
CA ARG A 405 8.89 -9.01 14.36
C ARG A 405 9.47 -9.98 13.33
N ALA A 406 8.83 -11.16 13.20
CA ALA A 406 9.11 -12.06 12.09
C ALA A 406 8.53 -11.50 10.79
N SER A 407 9.19 -11.74 9.66
CA SER A 407 8.57 -11.53 8.35
C SER A 407 7.51 -12.61 8.13
N ASN A 408 6.34 -12.21 7.60
CA ASN A 408 5.28 -13.17 7.24
C ASN A 408 5.55 -13.90 5.91
N THR A 409 6.54 -13.43 5.14
CA THR A 409 6.79 -13.90 3.77
C THR A 409 8.18 -14.49 3.58
N GLU A 410 9.13 -14.21 4.48
CA GLU A 410 10.53 -14.58 4.37
C GLU A 410 11.09 -15.03 5.72
N PRO A 411 12.17 -15.88 5.77
CA PRO A 411 12.80 -16.29 7.01
C PRO A 411 13.70 -15.19 7.59
N LEU A 412 13.12 -14.03 7.86
CA LEU A 412 13.78 -12.83 8.33
C LEU A 412 13.11 -12.30 9.62
N MET A 413 13.92 -11.69 10.47
CA MET A 413 13.44 -10.80 11.51
C MET A 413 13.67 -9.35 11.11
N ARG A 414 12.72 -8.51 11.44
CA ARG A 414 12.72 -7.07 11.16
C ARG A 414 12.79 -6.30 12.47
N LEU A 415 13.73 -5.38 12.53
CA LEU A 415 13.95 -4.49 13.67
C LEU A 415 13.72 -3.06 13.24
N ILE A 416 13.01 -2.29 14.06
CA ILE A 416 13.02 -0.84 14.03
C ILE A 416 13.29 -0.30 15.44
N VAL A 417 14.09 0.75 15.54
CA VAL A 417 14.42 1.45 16.79
C VAL A 417 14.24 2.93 16.58
N GLU A 418 13.59 3.61 17.52
CA GLU A 418 13.51 5.07 17.53
C GLU A 418 13.86 5.60 18.91
N ALA A 419 14.55 6.75 18.96
CA ALA A 419 14.90 7.42 20.19
C ALA A 419 14.85 8.97 20.06
N LYS A 420 14.83 9.65 21.22
CA LYS A 420 14.88 11.11 21.31
C LYS A 420 16.22 11.71 20.89
N ASP A 421 17.29 10.91 20.91
CA ASP A 421 18.60 11.32 20.44
C ASP A 421 19.27 10.21 19.63
N LYS A 422 20.17 10.64 18.73
CA LYS A 422 20.84 9.75 17.78
C LYS A 422 21.73 8.71 18.46
N ALA A 423 22.44 9.10 19.51
CA ALA A 423 23.40 8.21 20.19
C ALA A 423 22.65 7.05 20.89
N THR A 424 21.54 7.35 21.55
CA THR A 424 20.66 6.32 22.15
C THR A 424 20.11 5.39 21.07
N MET A 425 19.61 5.92 19.94
CA MET A 425 19.08 5.11 18.86
C MET A 425 20.14 4.15 18.32
N GLU A 426 21.35 4.64 18.00
CA GLU A 426 22.46 3.85 17.48
C GLU A 426 22.91 2.76 18.48
N ALA A 427 23.09 3.10 19.75
CA ALA A 427 23.48 2.15 20.78
C ALA A 427 22.44 1.04 20.97
N LYS A 428 21.15 1.39 21.00
CA LYS A 428 20.07 0.41 21.19
C LYS A 428 19.82 -0.44 19.96
N ARG A 429 19.95 0.13 18.76
CA ARG A 429 19.94 -0.62 17.50
C ARG A 429 21.04 -1.71 17.50
N ASP A 430 22.26 -1.33 17.82
CA ASP A 430 23.42 -2.24 17.78
C ASP A 430 23.32 -3.32 18.86
N GLU A 431 22.85 -2.96 20.06
CA GLU A 431 22.55 -3.91 21.14
C GLU A 431 21.50 -4.96 20.74
N LEU A 432 20.40 -4.53 20.10
CA LEU A 432 19.34 -5.42 19.62
C LEU A 432 19.81 -6.29 18.44
N LEU A 433 20.57 -5.72 17.50
CA LEU A 433 21.14 -6.47 16.38
C LEU A 433 22.11 -7.55 16.85
N ALA A 434 22.91 -7.33 17.90
CA ALA A 434 23.76 -8.33 18.50
C ALA A 434 22.95 -9.53 19.06
N ILE A 435 21.77 -9.28 19.65
CA ILE A 435 20.89 -10.35 20.13
C ILE A 435 20.23 -11.12 18.96
N ILE A 436 19.83 -10.39 17.92
CA ILE A 436 19.11 -10.95 16.77
C ILE A 436 20.03 -11.81 15.90
N ARG A 437 21.27 -11.38 15.73
CA ARG A 437 22.24 -12.05 14.84
C ARG A 437 23.09 -13.13 15.53
N GLY A 438 23.11 -13.16 16.88
CA GLY A 438 23.79 -14.16 17.71
C GLY A 438 25.18 -13.74 18.07
#